data_cc8f67b27f49043b48104f71cb5fa020
#
_entry.id   cc8f67b27f49043b48104f71cb5fa020
#
_cell.length_a   1.000
_cell.length_b   1.000
_cell.length_c   1.000
_cell.angle_alpha   90.00
_cell.angle_beta   90.00
_cell.angle_gamma   90.00
#
_symmetry.space_group_name_H-M   'P 1'
#
loop_
_entity.id
_entity.type
_entity.pdbx_description
1 polymer ?
#
loop_
_entity_poly.entity_id
_entity_poly.type
_entity_poly.pdbx_seq_one_letter_code
_entity_poly.pdbx_strand_id
1 'polypeptide(L)'
;NISVTETSTSFYNERQKVQVSLAKAIEKDKTFGIGDNGEIKNISFGLYAAEDIVSASGTVIPADGLIEIVSVNENGAAVMKSDLPFGKYYVKEIATDEHYILSDTKYPVVFEYAGQDTATLEIKVNDGKEIRNELIYGSVSGKKIDENGEALEGAVIGIFKAEETEFTKDTALMTTTSAKDGSFSFAKVPYGKWIVREIEQP
;
A
#
# COMPACT_ATOMS: atom_id res chain seq x y z
N ASN A 1 21.71 11.46 -69.32
CA ASN A 1 22.81 11.48 -68.35
C ASN A 1 22.22 11.37 -66.98
N ILE A 2 22.38 10.22 -66.33
CA ILE A 2 22.06 10.03 -64.94
C ILE A 2 23.31 10.41 -64.16
N SER A 3 23.26 11.51 -63.45
CA SER A 3 24.26 11.86 -62.44
C SER A 3 23.89 11.06 -61.15
N VAL A 4 24.69 10.08 -60.81
CA VAL A 4 24.57 9.39 -59.53
C VAL A 4 25.30 10.23 -58.51
N THR A 5 24.58 11.09 -57.81
CA THR A 5 25.03 11.62 -56.53
C THR A 5 24.70 10.61 -55.45
N GLU A 6 25.71 10.21 -54.68
CA GLU A 6 25.47 9.40 -53.48
C GLU A 6 24.56 10.19 -52.51
N THR A 7 23.33 9.81 -52.43
CA THR A 7 22.40 10.27 -51.39
C THR A 7 22.29 9.18 -50.36
N SER A 8 22.84 9.42 -49.19
CA SER A 8 22.57 8.54 -48.04
C SER A 8 21.27 9.02 -47.40
N THR A 9 20.35 8.11 -47.17
CA THR A 9 19.14 8.36 -46.40
C THR A 9 19.13 7.45 -45.18
N SER A 10 18.82 8.03 -44.04
CA SER A 10 18.71 7.27 -42.77
C SER A 10 17.24 7.04 -42.47
N PHE A 11 16.88 5.82 -42.24
CA PHE A 11 15.55 5.46 -41.73
C PHE A 11 15.66 5.22 -40.23
N TYR A 12 14.86 5.98 -39.48
CA TYR A 12 14.73 5.78 -38.03
C TYR A 12 13.46 4.97 -37.74
N ASN A 13 13.65 3.81 -37.14
CA ASN A 13 12.56 3.07 -36.52
C ASN A 13 12.62 3.29 -35.01
N GLU A 14 11.62 3.91 -34.45
CA GLU A 14 11.51 4.00 -32.99
C GLU A 14 11.10 2.65 -32.41
N ARG A 15 11.78 2.27 -31.33
CA ARG A 15 11.44 1.07 -30.56
C ARG A 15 10.10 1.28 -29.85
N GLN A 16 9.25 0.26 -29.86
CA GLN A 16 8.04 0.25 -29.06
C GLN A 16 8.36 0.41 -27.57
N LYS A 17 7.66 1.29 -26.90
CA LYS A 17 7.82 1.61 -25.47
C LYS A 17 6.69 1.01 -24.66
N VAL A 18 6.87 0.94 -23.34
CA VAL A 18 5.86 0.49 -22.41
C VAL A 18 5.67 1.51 -21.29
N GLN A 19 4.44 1.65 -20.86
CA GLN A 19 4.06 2.35 -19.64
C GLN A 19 3.28 1.39 -18.76
N VAL A 20 3.74 1.21 -17.54
CA VAL A 20 3.10 0.32 -16.55
C VAL A 20 2.39 1.19 -15.52
N SER A 21 1.11 0.98 -15.32
CA SER A 21 0.31 1.73 -14.36
C SER A 21 -0.39 0.81 -13.36
N LEU A 22 -0.66 1.31 -12.17
CA LEU A 22 -1.41 0.61 -11.14
C LEU A 22 -2.38 1.54 -10.42
N ALA A 23 -3.43 0.94 -9.88
CA ALA A 23 -4.38 1.58 -8.98
C ALA A 23 -4.26 0.95 -7.58
N LYS A 24 -4.16 1.80 -6.56
CA LYS A 24 -4.02 1.43 -5.17
C LYS A 24 -5.19 1.93 -4.34
N ALA A 25 -5.69 1.08 -3.44
CA ALA A 25 -6.66 1.44 -2.42
C ALA A 25 -6.18 0.96 -1.04
N ILE A 26 -6.66 1.59 0.02
CA ILE A 26 -6.39 1.21 1.41
C ILE A 26 -7.70 1.11 2.18
N GLU A 27 -7.76 0.18 3.13
CA GLU A 27 -8.84 0.11 4.09
C GLU A 27 -8.84 1.35 4.97
N LYS A 28 -10.02 1.83 5.36
CA LYS A 28 -10.21 3.00 6.22
C LYS A 28 -10.94 2.61 7.48
N ASP A 29 -10.54 3.20 8.60
CA ASP A 29 -11.24 3.11 9.87
C ASP A 29 -11.66 4.50 10.33
N LYS A 30 -12.96 4.81 10.18
CA LYS A 30 -13.50 6.12 10.53
C LYS A 30 -13.55 6.36 12.04
N THR A 31 -13.74 5.31 12.83
CA THR A 31 -13.80 5.41 14.28
C THR A 31 -12.47 5.86 14.86
N PHE A 32 -11.38 5.27 14.38
CA PHE A 32 -10.01 5.63 14.81
C PHE A 32 -9.35 6.70 13.94
N GLY A 33 -10.00 7.12 12.85
CA GLY A 33 -9.51 8.19 11.97
C GLY A 33 -8.29 7.80 11.15
N ILE A 34 -8.23 6.56 10.66
CA ILE A 34 -7.11 6.04 9.84
C ILE A 34 -7.56 5.86 8.39
N GLY A 35 -6.69 6.21 7.45
CA GLY A 35 -6.87 6.03 6.02
C GLY A 35 -7.25 7.29 5.24
N ASP A 36 -7.49 8.41 5.93
CA ASP A 36 -7.86 9.70 5.33
C ASP A 36 -6.83 10.82 5.59
N ASN A 37 -5.65 10.48 6.17
CA ASN A 37 -4.61 11.46 6.52
C ASN A 37 -3.39 11.41 5.59
N GLY A 38 -3.56 10.86 4.39
CA GLY A 38 -2.50 10.76 3.41
C GLY A 38 -1.63 9.50 3.53
N GLU A 39 -2.05 8.50 4.30
CA GLU A 39 -1.35 7.22 4.49
C GLU A 39 -1.04 6.53 3.15
N ILE A 40 -1.91 6.69 2.15
CA ILE A 40 -1.73 6.10 0.82
C ILE A 40 -0.44 6.57 0.13
N LYS A 41 0.06 7.77 0.44
CA LYS A 41 1.30 8.32 -0.13
C LYS A 41 2.57 7.67 0.40
N ASN A 42 2.47 6.93 1.51
CA ASN A 42 3.58 6.17 2.10
C ASN A 42 3.79 4.82 1.43
N ILE A 43 3.00 4.52 0.40
CA ILE A 43 3.06 3.26 -0.34
C ILE A 43 3.93 3.42 -1.58
N SER A 44 4.84 2.47 -1.79
CA SER A 44 5.67 2.40 -2.98
C SER A 44 5.73 0.99 -3.55
N PHE A 45 5.92 0.94 -4.87
CA PHE A 45 6.04 -0.28 -5.65
C PHE A 45 7.37 -0.32 -6.37
N GLY A 46 7.93 -1.52 -6.51
CA GLY A 46 9.09 -1.80 -7.35
C GLY A 46 8.69 -2.56 -8.60
N LEU A 47 9.31 -2.22 -9.71
CA LEU A 47 9.31 -2.99 -10.95
C LEU A 47 10.58 -3.83 -11.00
N TYR A 48 10.42 -5.12 -11.21
CA TYR A 48 11.49 -6.10 -11.20
C TYR A 48 11.50 -6.91 -12.49
N ALA A 49 12.68 -7.38 -12.91
CA ALA A 49 12.80 -8.39 -13.94
C ALA A 49 12.30 -9.75 -13.40
N ALA A 50 11.44 -10.45 -14.13
CA ALA A 50 11.01 -11.81 -13.76
C ALA A 50 11.94 -12.91 -14.27
N GLU A 51 12.80 -12.57 -15.21
CA GLU A 51 13.83 -13.43 -15.84
C GLU A 51 15.05 -12.54 -16.18
N ASP A 52 16.16 -13.15 -16.59
CA ASP A 52 17.30 -12.38 -17.08
C ASP A 52 16.92 -11.61 -18.34
N ILE A 53 17.02 -10.29 -18.29
CA ILE A 53 16.67 -9.39 -19.40
C ILE A 53 17.97 -8.87 -20.02
N VAL A 54 18.14 -9.09 -21.31
CA VAL A 54 19.30 -8.60 -22.06
C VAL A 54 18.88 -7.37 -22.87
N SER A 55 19.52 -6.24 -22.60
CA SER A 55 19.32 -5.02 -23.39
C SER A 55 19.99 -5.10 -24.78
N ALA A 56 19.63 -4.19 -25.68
CA ALA A 56 20.25 -4.11 -27.00
C ALA A 56 21.78 -3.83 -26.94
N SER A 57 22.26 -3.23 -25.84
CA SER A 57 23.69 -3.00 -25.59
C SER A 57 24.41 -4.22 -24.99
N GLY A 58 23.72 -5.32 -24.74
CA GLY A 58 24.24 -6.51 -24.07
C GLY A 58 24.30 -6.44 -22.55
N THR A 59 23.81 -5.35 -21.94
CA THR A 59 23.68 -5.27 -20.47
C THR A 59 22.59 -6.21 -20.00
N VAL A 60 22.90 -7.02 -18.97
CA VAL A 60 21.97 -7.97 -18.38
C VAL A 60 21.38 -7.39 -17.10
N ILE A 61 20.05 -7.37 -16.99
CA ILE A 61 19.33 -7.20 -15.75
C ILE A 61 18.97 -8.60 -15.26
N PRO A 62 19.53 -9.07 -14.15
CA PRO A 62 19.26 -10.43 -13.68
C PRO A 62 17.82 -10.58 -13.21
N ALA A 63 17.33 -11.80 -13.19
CA ALA A 63 16.05 -12.15 -12.57
C ALA A 63 16.00 -11.61 -11.13
N ASP A 64 14.83 -11.10 -10.71
CA ASP A 64 14.59 -10.38 -9.45
C ASP A 64 15.38 -9.07 -9.28
N GLY A 65 16.03 -8.57 -10.34
CA GLY A 65 16.68 -7.27 -10.36
C GLY A 65 15.66 -6.13 -10.34
N LEU A 66 15.83 -5.20 -9.39
CA LEU A 66 15.00 -3.99 -9.28
C LEU A 66 15.34 -3.00 -10.40
N ILE A 67 14.33 -2.51 -11.10
CA ILE A 67 14.47 -1.60 -12.24
C ILE A 67 14.02 -0.19 -11.88
N GLU A 68 12.86 -0.05 -11.27
CA GLU A 68 12.25 1.25 -10.94
C GLU A 68 11.47 1.17 -9.64
N ILE A 69 11.49 2.25 -8.87
CA ILE A 69 10.62 2.43 -7.69
C ILE A 69 9.70 3.61 -7.98
N VAL A 70 8.42 3.45 -7.66
CA VAL A 70 7.42 4.49 -7.79
C VAL A 70 6.60 4.60 -6.51
N SER A 71 6.32 5.84 -6.08
CA SER A 71 5.39 6.11 -4.98
C SER A 71 3.98 6.31 -5.52
N VAL A 72 3.02 5.86 -4.73
CA VAL A 72 1.59 6.08 -5.01
C VAL A 72 1.24 7.53 -4.69
N ASN A 73 0.47 8.17 -5.56
CA ASN A 73 -0.02 9.51 -5.31
C ASN A 73 -1.29 9.51 -4.43
N GLU A 74 -1.78 10.68 -4.07
CA GLU A 74 -2.97 10.83 -3.21
C GLU A 74 -4.26 10.25 -3.80
N ASN A 75 -4.31 10.08 -5.13
CA ASN A 75 -5.44 9.47 -5.84
C ASN A 75 -5.31 7.94 -5.96
N GLY A 76 -4.29 7.34 -5.36
CA GLY A 76 -4.05 5.91 -5.45
C GLY A 76 -3.44 5.45 -6.77
N ALA A 77 -2.82 6.34 -7.55
CA ALA A 77 -2.22 6.01 -8.83
C ALA A 77 -0.69 6.02 -8.77
N ALA A 78 -0.07 5.10 -9.51
CA ALA A 78 1.36 5.10 -9.78
C ALA A 78 1.61 4.68 -11.23
N VAL A 79 2.62 5.29 -11.86
CA VAL A 79 3.01 5.05 -13.24
C VAL A 79 4.51 4.86 -13.31
N MET A 80 4.94 3.74 -13.89
CA MET A 80 6.33 3.39 -14.17
C MET A 80 6.63 3.67 -15.64
N LYS A 81 7.72 4.38 -15.91
CA LYS A 81 8.06 4.88 -17.24
C LYS A 81 9.45 4.45 -17.71
N SER A 82 10.08 3.50 -17.05
CA SER A 82 11.36 2.97 -17.49
C SER A 82 11.28 2.43 -18.91
N ASP A 83 12.31 2.69 -19.69
CA ASP A 83 12.44 2.18 -21.03
C ASP A 83 12.88 0.71 -20.97
N LEU A 84 11.92 -0.20 -21.14
CA LEU A 84 12.11 -1.63 -20.97
C LEU A 84 12.33 -2.34 -22.31
N PRO A 85 13.24 -3.33 -22.40
CA PRO A 85 13.21 -4.34 -23.43
C PRO A 85 11.96 -5.22 -23.38
N PHE A 86 11.62 -5.90 -24.47
CA PHE A 86 10.64 -6.98 -24.43
C PHE A 86 11.08 -8.05 -23.43
N GLY A 87 10.15 -8.56 -22.64
CA GLY A 87 10.44 -9.55 -21.63
C GLY A 87 9.37 -9.63 -20.56
N LYS A 88 9.66 -10.43 -19.53
CA LYS A 88 8.77 -10.66 -18.40
C LYS A 88 9.26 -9.92 -17.17
N TYR A 89 8.36 -9.21 -16.54
CA TYR A 89 8.59 -8.39 -15.36
C TYR A 89 7.52 -8.69 -14.32
N TYR A 90 7.69 -8.15 -13.12
CA TYR A 90 6.64 -8.10 -12.12
C TYR A 90 6.72 -6.82 -11.31
N VAL A 91 5.57 -6.41 -10.80
CA VAL A 91 5.43 -5.31 -9.85
C VAL A 91 5.12 -5.87 -8.48
N LYS A 92 5.77 -5.34 -7.45
CA LYS A 92 5.60 -5.75 -6.06
C LYS A 92 5.60 -4.52 -5.16
N GLU A 93 4.75 -4.51 -4.14
CA GLU A 93 4.80 -3.51 -3.09
C GLU A 93 6.08 -3.66 -2.27
N ILE A 94 6.79 -2.55 -2.04
CA ILE A 94 8.06 -2.56 -1.29
C ILE A 94 7.99 -1.78 0.01
N ALA A 95 7.04 -0.86 0.14
CA ALA A 95 6.76 -0.13 1.36
C ALA A 95 5.27 0.19 1.46
N THR A 96 4.77 0.23 2.69
CA THR A 96 3.42 0.68 3.02
C THR A 96 3.47 1.55 4.27
N ASP A 97 2.36 2.22 4.58
CA ASP A 97 2.21 2.92 5.85
C ASP A 97 2.16 1.92 7.02
N GLU A 98 2.64 2.33 8.19
CA GLU A 98 2.79 1.46 9.37
C GLU A 98 1.49 0.83 9.88
N HIS A 99 0.33 1.40 9.54
CA HIS A 99 -0.99 0.90 9.93
C HIS A 99 -1.46 -0.30 9.10
N TYR A 100 -0.79 -0.62 7.99
CA TYR A 100 -1.25 -1.58 6.98
C TYR A 100 -0.33 -2.79 6.85
N ILE A 101 -0.94 -3.90 6.43
CA ILE A 101 -0.22 -5.12 6.09
C ILE A 101 0.50 -4.91 4.75
N LEU A 102 1.82 -5.10 4.73
CA LEU A 102 2.62 -5.10 3.50
C LEU A 102 2.33 -6.37 2.69
N SER A 103 1.98 -6.20 1.41
CA SER A 103 1.75 -7.33 0.50
C SER A 103 3.07 -7.80 -0.12
N ASP A 104 3.28 -9.10 -0.18
CA ASP A 104 4.40 -9.75 -0.89
C ASP A 104 4.00 -10.26 -2.29
N THR A 105 2.79 -9.97 -2.74
CA THR A 105 2.26 -10.41 -4.03
C THR A 105 3.07 -9.84 -5.19
N LYS A 106 3.49 -10.71 -6.09
CA LYS A 106 4.11 -10.35 -7.37
C LYS A 106 3.05 -10.29 -8.45
N TYR A 107 2.87 -9.13 -9.06
CA TYR A 107 1.94 -8.89 -10.16
C TYR A 107 2.69 -9.00 -11.49
N PRO A 108 2.39 -9.96 -12.36
CA PRO A 108 3.10 -10.14 -13.60
C PRO A 108 2.86 -8.97 -14.57
N VAL A 109 3.91 -8.60 -15.29
CA VAL A 109 3.91 -7.61 -16.37
C VAL A 109 4.67 -8.21 -17.53
N VAL A 110 3.99 -8.44 -18.65
CA VAL A 110 4.59 -9.02 -19.85
C VAL A 110 4.61 -7.97 -20.94
N PHE A 111 5.81 -7.58 -21.39
CA PHE A 111 5.99 -6.65 -22.48
C PHE A 111 6.43 -7.39 -23.73
N GLU A 112 5.51 -7.56 -24.66
CA GLU A 112 5.69 -8.21 -25.95
C GLU A 112 5.33 -7.25 -27.09
N TYR A 113 5.75 -7.56 -28.30
CA TYR A 113 5.43 -6.77 -29.47
C TYR A 113 3.92 -6.67 -29.70
N ALA A 114 3.41 -5.46 -29.76
CA ALA A 114 1.97 -5.15 -29.86
C ALA A 114 1.52 -4.63 -31.25
N GLY A 115 2.27 -4.93 -32.32
CA GLY A 115 1.95 -4.50 -33.67
C GLY A 115 2.62 -3.18 -34.06
N GLN A 116 2.55 -2.84 -35.36
CA GLN A 116 3.25 -1.69 -35.96
C GLN A 116 2.62 -0.34 -35.58
N ASP A 117 1.35 -0.35 -35.21
CA ASP A 117 0.57 0.87 -34.98
C ASP A 117 0.60 1.35 -33.54
N THR A 118 1.30 0.62 -32.67
CA THR A 118 1.39 0.93 -31.23
C THR A 118 2.77 1.43 -30.88
N ALA A 119 2.92 2.74 -30.69
CA ALA A 119 4.20 3.34 -30.26
C ALA A 119 4.49 3.06 -28.78
N THR A 120 3.48 3.15 -27.92
CA THR A 120 3.56 2.87 -26.48
C THR A 120 2.49 1.90 -26.08
N LEU A 121 2.88 0.77 -25.50
CA LEU A 121 1.95 -0.20 -24.91
C LEU A 121 1.64 0.22 -23.46
N GLU A 122 0.38 0.35 -23.14
CA GLU A 122 -0.06 0.57 -21.76
C GLU A 122 -0.43 -0.76 -21.10
N ILE A 123 0.25 -1.10 -20.01
CA ILE A 123 -0.02 -2.28 -19.20
C ILE A 123 -0.55 -1.83 -17.84
N LYS A 124 -1.77 -2.28 -17.52
CA LYS A 124 -2.39 -2.04 -16.22
C LYS A 124 -2.15 -3.23 -15.31
N VAL A 125 -1.40 -3.02 -14.24
CA VAL A 125 -1.12 -4.05 -13.23
C VAL A 125 -2.43 -4.56 -12.63
N ASN A 126 -2.49 -5.85 -12.30
CA ASN A 126 -3.67 -6.53 -11.73
C ASN A 126 -4.93 -6.38 -12.62
N ASP A 127 -4.76 -6.41 -13.94
CA ASP A 127 -5.86 -6.21 -14.92
C ASP A 127 -6.64 -4.90 -14.71
N GLY A 128 -5.97 -3.88 -14.19
CA GLY A 128 -6.57 -2.59 -13.89
C GLY A 128 -7.41 -2.54 -12.61
N LYS A 129 -7.49 -3.64 -11.88
CA LYS A 129 -8.16 -3.68 -10.57
C LYS A 129 -7.29 -3.05 -9.48
N GLU A 130 -7.92 -2.43 -8.50
CA GLU A 130 -7.23 -1.86 -7.35
C GLU A 130 -6.46 -2.94 -6.56
N ILE A 131 -5.21 -2.63 -6.23
CA ILE A 131 -4.42 -3.38 -5.26
C ILE A 131 -4.75 -2.79 -3.88
N ARG A 132 -5.26 -3.61 -2.97
CA ARG A 132 -5.78 -3.16 -1.68
C ARG A 132 -4.92 -3.62 -0.51
N ASN A 133 -4.61 -2.69 0.43
CA ASN A 133 -4.02 -3.04 1.72
C ASN A 133 -5.06 -2.96 2.83
N GLU A 134 -4.97 -3.90 3.74
CA GLU A 134 -5.81 -4.01 4.92
C GLU A 134 -5.09 -3.45 6.16
N LEU A 135 -5.85 -2.88 7.08
CA LEU A 135 -5.36 -2.40 8.36
C LEU A 135 -4.90 -3.56 9.25
N ILE A 136 -3.88 -3.30 10.03
CA ILE A 136 -3.46 -4.20 11.10
C ILE A 136 -4.33 -3.92 12.32
N TYR A 137 -5.05 -4.94 12.80
CA TYR A 137 -5.88 -4.87 13.99
C TYR A 137 -5.35 -5.76 15.10
N GLY A 138 -5.58 -5.33 16.33
CA GLY A 138 -5.36 -6.09 17.54
C GLY A 138 -6.54 -5.97 18.47
N SER A 139 -6.38 -6.46 19.70
CA SER A 139 -7.33 -6.31 20.80
C SER A 139 -6.64 -5.75 22.02
N VAL A 140 -7.40 -5.00 22.83
CA VAL A 140 -6.96 -4.50 24.12
C VAL A 140 -7.90 -5.09 25.19
N SER A 141 -7.36 -5.70 26.22
CA SER A 141 -8.14 -6.26 27.32
C SER A 141 -7.50 -5.95 28.66
N GLY A 142 -8.31 -5.94 29.70
CA GLY A 142 -7.88 -5.70 31.06
C GLY A 142 -8.89 -6.17 32.10
N LYS A 143 -8.59 -5.93 33.36
CA LYS A 143 -9.50 -6.14 34.47
C LYS A 143 -9.63 -4.89 35.33
N LYS A 144 -10.85 -4.58 35.69
CA LYS A 144 -11.16 -3.56 36.68
C LYS A 144 -11.24 -4.24 38.06
N ILE A 145 -10.44 -3.75 39.00
CA ILE A 145 -10.39 -4.22 40.37
C ILE A 145 -10.43 -3.04 41.34
N ASP A 146 -10.83 -3.30 42.58
CA ASP A 146 -10.73 -2.35 43.69
C ASP A 146 -9.35 -2.40 44.36
N GLU A 147 -9.17 -1.66 45.45
CA GLU A 147 -7.94 -1.59 46.24
C GLU A 147 -7.59 -2.92 46.94
N ASN A 148 -8.54 -3.84 47.11
CA ASN A 148 -8.35 -5.16 47.70
C ASN A 148 -8.09 -6.24 46.65
N GLY A 149 -8.14 -5.89 45.35
CA GLY A 149 -8.00 -6.83 44.24
C GLY A 149 -9.29 -7.54 43.85
N GLU A 150 -10.43 -7.12 44.41
CA GLU A 150 -11.73 -7.67 44.05
C GLU A 150 -12.24 -7.10 42.72
N ALA A 151 -12.90 -7.94 41.93
CA ALA A 151 -13.44 -7.57 40.64
C ALA A 151 -14.56 -6.53 40.74
N LEU A 152 -14.51 -5.51 39.88
CA LEU A 152 -15.55 -4.49 39.83
C LEU A 152 -16.30 -4.57 38.50
N GLU A 153 -17.63 -4.85 38.63
CA GLU A 153 -18.59 -4.83 37.51
C GLU A 153 -19.13 -3.41 37.31
N GLY A 154 -19.36 -3.00 36.07
CA GLY A 154 -20.10 -1.79 35.73
C GLY A 154 -19.25 -0.55 35.47
N ALA A 155 -17.94 -0.60 35.67
CA ALA A 155 -17.05 0.51 35.30
C ALA A 155 -17.05 0.73 33.78
N VAL A 156 -17.18 1.98 33.35
CA VAL A 156 -17.10 2.37 31.95
C VAL A 156 -15.67 2.73 31.60
N ILE A 157 -15.09 2.02 30.64
CA ILE A 157 -13.75 2.21 30.14
C ILE A 157 -13.81 2.74 28.71
N GLY A 158 -13.00 3.76 28.40
CA GLY A 158 -12.86 4.33 27.05
C GLY A 158 -11.49 4.10 26.45
N ILE A 159 -11.45 4.04 25.13
CA ILE A 159 -10.21 4.13 24.34
C ILE A 159 -10.18 5.48 23.61
N PHE A 160 -9.04 6.14 23.62
CA PHE A 160 -8.87 7.53 23.18
C PHE A 160 -7.66 7.65 22.27
N LYS A 161 -7.63 8.75 21.50
CA LYS A 161 -6.42 9.15 20.78
C LYS A 161 -5.27 9.45 21.74
N ALA A 162 -4.04 9.24 21.27
CA ALA A 162 -2.86 9.47 22.10
C ALA A 162 -2.67 10.92 22.56
N GLU A 163 -3.16 11.87 21.79
CA GLU A 163 -3.13 13.31 22.07
C GLU A 163 -4.35 13.84 22.86
N GLU A 164 -5.31 12.96 23.21
CA GLU A 164 -6.51 13.37 23.94
C GLU A 164 -6.17 13.80 25.38
N THR A 165 -6.77 14.90 25.81
CA THR A 165 -6.56 15.48 27.16
C THR A 165 -7.81 15.41 28.04
N GLU A 166 -8.98 15.21 27.44
CA GLU A 166 -10.25 15.06 28.14
C GLU A 166 -10.80 13.64 27.94
N PHE A 167 -11.04 12.93 29.05
CA PHE A 167 -11.42 11.51 29.02
C PHE A 167 -12.87 11.32 29.43
N THR A 168 -13.78 11.57 28.49
CA THR A 168 -15.24 11.47 28.65
C THR A 168 -15.83 10.50 27.63
N LYS A 169 -17.12 10.19 27.76
CA LYS A 169 -17.84 9.38 26.75
C LYS A 169 -17.85 10.07 25.38
N ASP A 170 -17.89 11.40 25.35
CA ASP A 170 -17.99 12.17 24.10
C ASP A 170 -16.66 12.23 23.35
N THR A 171 -15.53 12.17 24.08
CA THR A 171 -14.18 12.16 23.48
C THR A 171 -13.64 10.76 23.22
N ALA A 172 -14.27 9.73 23.79
CA ALA A 172 -13.87 8.33 23.58
C ALA A 172 -14.16 7.88 22.14
N LEU A 173 -13.19 7.21 21.51
CA LEU A 173 -13.37 6.55 20.20
C LEU A 173 -14.29 5.33 20.30
N MET A 174 -14.16 4.58 21.39
CA MET A 174 -15.03 3.46 21.77
C MET A 174 -15.11 3.38 23.30
N THR A 175 -16.19 2.80 23.80
CA THR A 175 -16.36 2.49 25.22
C THR A 175 -16.74 1.02 25.42
N THR A 176 -16.40 0.50 26.58
CA THR A 176 -16.80 -0.83 27.04
C THR A 176 -17.11 -0.77 28.53
N THR A 177 -17.82 -1.77 29.06
CA THR A 177 -18.16 -1.85 30.48
C THR A 177 -17.55 -3.11 31.06
N SER A 178 -17.00 -3.04 32.28
CA SER A 178 -16.44 -4.20 32.97
C SER A 178 -17.54 -5.19 33.37
N ALA A 179 -17.25 -6.47 33.13
CA ALA A 179 -18.13 -7.60 33.48
C ALA A 179 -18.04 -7.96 34.98
N LYS A 180 -18.84 -8.91 35.43
CA LYS A 180 -18.84 -9.41 36.84
C LYS A 180 -17.48 -9.83 37.35
N ASP A 181 -16.64 -10.39 36.48
CA ASP A 181 -15.28 -10.80 36.82
C ASP A 181 -14.26 -9.65 36.64
N GLY A 182 -14.74 -8.44 36.45
CA GLY A 182 -13.98 -7.22 36.20
C GLY A 182 -13.41 -7.13 34.79
N SER A 183 -13.54 -8.13 33.95
CA SER A 183 -12.94 -8.12 32.61
C SER A 183 -13.58 -7.09 31.68
N PHE A 184 -12.76 -6.48 30.83
CA PHE A 184 -13.18 -5.62 29.73
C PHE A 184 -12.31 -5.83 28.51
N SER A 185 -12.81 -5.55 27.33
CA SER A 185 -12.04 -5.65 26.10
C SER A 185 -12.55 -4.72 24.99
N PHE A 186 -11.62 -4.37 24.10
CA PHE A 186 -11.87 -3.75 22.80
C PHE A 186 -11.32 -4.72 21.74
N ALA A 187 -12.20 -5.32 20.95
CA ALA A 187 -11.85 -6.47 20.10
C ALA A 187 -11.14 -6.11 18.80
N LYS A 188 -11.36 -4.91 18.26
CA LYS A 188 -10.86 -4.50 16.94
C LYS A 188 -10.26 -3.10 17.03
N VAL A 189 -9.01 -3.05 17.50
CA VAL A 189 -8.25 -1.81 17.65
C VAL A 189 -7.15 -1.78 16.59
N PRO A 190 -7.11 -0.76 15.71
CA PRO A 190 -6.07 -0.68 14.70
C PRO A 190 -4.71 -0.43 15.34
N TYR A 191 -3.65 -0.90 14.68
CA TYR A 191 -2.28 -0.60 15.09
C TYR A 191 -2.08 0.89 15.26
N GLY A 192 -1.46 1.29 16.38
CA GLY A 192 -1.25 2.69 16.72
C GLY A 192 -1.01 2.89 18.21
N LYS A 193 -0.98 4.14 18.63
CA LYS A 193 -0.86 4.54 20.04
C LYS A 193 -2.21 5.06 20.53
N TRP A 194 -2.73 4.41 21.55
CA TRP A 194 -4.04 4.73 22.11
C TRP A 194 -3.93 4.84 23.63
N ILE A 195 -4.82 5.63 24.24
CA ILE A 195 -4.98 5.72 25.68
C ILE A 195 -6.23 4.95 26.09
N VAL A 196 -6.11 4.10 27.11
CA VAL A 196 -7.25 3.43 27.73
C VAL A 196 -7.43 3.98 29.14
N ARG A 197 -8.64 4.48 29.43
CA ARG A 197 -8.97 5.05 30.73
C ARG A 197 -10.37 4.69 31.17
N GLU A 198 -10.55 4.60 32.50
CA GLU A 198 -11.86 4.60 33.12
C GLU A 198 -12.49 5.99 32.98
N ILE A 199 -13.76 6.00 32.58
CA ILE A 199 -14.59 7.21 32.42
C ILE A 199 -15.53 7.35 33.60
N GLU A 200 -16.19 6.25 33.99
CA GLU A 200 -17.15 6.17 35.09
C GLU A 200 -16.83 4.99 36.00
N GLN A 201 -16.91 5.24 37.31
CA GLN A 201 -16.82 4.20 38.32
C GLN A 201 -18.09 3.34 38.32
N PRO A 202 -18.03 2.11 38.84
CA PRO A 202 -19.17 1.23 38.98
C PRO A 202 -20.28 1.85 39.86
#